data_e951c74aa91fc07f37023c7b8c6052be
#
_entry.id   e951c74aa91fc07f37023c7b8c6052be
#
_cell.length_a   1.000
_cell.length_b   1.000
_cell.length_c   1.000
_cell.angle_alpha   90.00
_cell.angle_beta   90.00
_cell.angle_gamma   90.00
#
_symmetry.space_group_name_H-M   'P 1'
#
loop_
_entity.id
_entity.type
_entity.pdbx_description
1 polymer ?
#
loop_
_entity_poly.entity_id
_entity_poly.type
_entity_poly.pdbx_seq_one_letter_code
_entity_poly.pdbx_strand_id
1 'polypeptide(L)'
;MKKVVRLTESDLVRIIKKVIRENDELPPSRPPHNIKEILNQIELYEVYPNIFAMVIKDDKLRARVFLRYQEFYESDSDTFRGKGFKWEDYINFYKEKTKKDYFSYHEDFAGYNVPCDTIEACKTKIPDLNIYDMIMFSVVDTIKEIVGSNKYYLIGIDQSNNENPSLIYHEIAHGLWFSDPEYKSRMKERLEEMDSSVKEQIIDILKGYGYGDNVFEDETQAYMATGLSSRMESIDNTENDIIKFKKVFKDYIKNINLKKIPIDWSTDLDYIN
;
A
#
# COMPACT_ATOMS: atom_id res chain seq x y z
N MET A 1 -29.81 -17.96 -42.50
CA MET A 1 -30.55 -18.15 -41.23
C MET A 1 -29.75 -17.55 -40.10
N LYS A 2 -30.25 -16.51 -39.44
CA LYS A 2 -29.62 -15.98 -38.22
C LYS A 2 -29.87 -16.97 -37.08
N LYS A 3 -28.81 -17.53 -36.49
CA LYS A 3 -28.92 -18.35 -35.28
C LYS A 3 -29.41 -17.49 -34.12
N VAL A 4 -30.61 -17.70 -33.64
CA VAL A 4 -31.12 -17.08 -32.42
C VAL A 4 -30.52 -17.88 -31.25
N VAL A 5 -29.58 -17.23 -30.52
CA VAL A 5 -29.07 -17.79 -29.26
C VAL A 5 -30.09 -17.42 -28.17
N ARG A 6 -30.74 -18.40 -27.58
CA ARG A 6 -31.57 -18.21 -26.39
C ARG A 6 -30.67 -18.31 -25.16
N LEU A 7 -30.53 -17.21 -24.45
CA LEU A 7 -29.86 -17.17 -23.16
C LEU A 7 -30.78 -17.79 -22.10
N THR A 8 -30.23 -18.62 -21.24
CA THR A 8 -30.93 -19.11 -20.06
C THR A 8 -30.91 -18.04 -18.97
N GLU A 9 -31.79 -18.14 -17.96
CA GLU A 9 -31.80 -17.25 -16.80
C GLU A 9 -30.45 -17.24 -16.09
N SER A 10 -29.80 -18.41 -15.97
CA SER A 10 -28.44 -18.53 -15.42
C SER A 10 -27.38 -17.85 -16.26
N ASP A 11 -27.50 -17.86 -17.59
CA ASP A 11 -26.57 -17.11 -18.47
C ASP A 11 -26.77 -15.60 -18.29
N LEU A 12 -28.03 -15.16 -18.16
CA LEU A 12 -28.35 -13.73 -17.92
C LEU A 12 -27.80 -13.26 -16.58
N VAL A 13 -28.00 -14.04 -15.51
CA VAL A 13 -27.46 -13.74 -14.18
C VAL A 13 -25.93 -13.70 -14.20
N ARG A 14 -25.29 -14.63 -14.93
CA ARG A 14 -23.83 -14.63 -15.07
C ARG A 14 -23.32 -13.40 -15.82
N ILE A 15 -23.99 -13.00 -16.91
CA ILE A 15 -23.65 -11.82 -17.69
C ILE A 15 -23.87 -10.55 -16.85
N ILE A 16 -25.00 -10.44 -16.14
CA ILE A 16 -25.28 -9.29 -15.26
C ILE A 16 -24.24 -9.18 -14.16
N LYS A 17 -23.91 -10.30 -13.48
CA LYS A 17 -22.84 -10.31 -12.47
C LYS A 17 -21.48 -9.93 -13.04
N LYS A 18 -21.17 -10.35 -14.27
CA LYS A 18 -19.94 -9.98 -14.96
C LYS A 18 -19.92 -8.48 -15.29
N VAL A 19 -20.99 -7.95 -15.87
CA VAL A 19 -21.11 -6.50 -16.20
C VAL A 19 -21.07 -5.63 -14.94
N ILE A 20 -21.73 -6.06 -13.84
CA ILE A 20 -21.67 -5.32 -12.57
C ILE A 20 -20.23 -5.34 -12.03
N ARG A 21 -19.54 -6.50 -12.03
CA ARG A 21 -18.15 -6.60 -11.59
C ARG A 21 -17.19 -5.75 -12.43
N GLU A 22 -17.32 -5.80 -13.76
CA GLU A 22 -16.49 -5.00 -14.68
C GLU A 22 -16.71 -3.50 -14.48
N ASN A 23 -17.94 -3.05 -14.20
CA ASN A 23 -18.20 -1.65 -13.87
C ASN A 23 -17.68 -1.24 -12.49
N ASP A 24 -17.57 -2.18 -11.54
CA ASP A 24 -16.99 -1.91 -10.22
C ASP A 24 -15.44 -1.90 -10.21
N GLU A 25 -14.80 -2.42 -11.23
CA GLU A 25 -13.34 -2.48 -11.32
C GLU A 25 -12.72 -1.15 -11.74
N LEU A 26 -13.39 -0.44 -12.64
CA LEU A 26 -12.93 0.86 -13.11
C LEU A 26 -13.34 2.00 -12.14
N PRO A 27 -12.52 3.03 -11.99
CA PRO A 27 -12.93 4.21 -11.25
C PRO A 27 -14.13 4.86 -11.94
N PRO A 28 -15.11 5.37 -11.18
CA PRO A 28 -16.25 6.06 -11.76
C PRO A 28 -15.77 7.29 -12.54
N SER A 29 -16.33 7.51 -13.72
CA SER A 29 -16.04 8.65 -14.59
C SER A 29 -16.48 10.00 -14.00
N ARG A 30 -17.32 9.97 -12.97
CA ARG A 30 -17.77 11.11 -12.17
C ARG A 30 -17.79 10.72 -10.70
N PRO A 31 -17.70 11.69 -9.76
CA PRO A 31 -17.86 11.40 -8.35
C PRO A 31 -19.19 10.68 -8.12
N PRO A 32 -19.20 9.57 -7.37
CA PRO A 32 -20.43 8.88 -7.05
C PRO A 32 -21.34 9.78 -6.21
N HIS A 33 -22.65 9.64 -6.34
CA HIS A 33 -23.64 10.42 -5.58
C HIS A 33 -23.45 10.32 -4.05
N ASN A 34 -22.79 9.25 -3.58
CA ASN A 34 -22.48 9.01 -2.17
C ASN A 34 -21.04 9.39 -1.79
N ILE A 35 -20.40 10.31 -2.51
CA ILE A 35 -19.00 10.69 -2.26
C ILE A 35 -18.73 11.03 -0.78
N LYS A 36 -19.65 11.71 -0.11
CA LYS A 36 -19.52 12.04 1.33
C LYS A 36 -19.48 10.79 2.22
N GLU A 37 -20.22 9.74 1.86
CA GLU A 37 -20.18 8.47 2.58
C GLU A 37 -18.84 7.77 2.39
N ILE A 38 -18.26 7.87 1.19
CA ILE A 38 -16.93 7.34 0.88
C ILE A 38 -15.87 8.08 1.71
N LEU A 39 -15.90 9.42 1.70
CA LEU A 39 -14.92 10.23 2.44
C LEU A 39 -15.02 10.04 3.96
N ASN A 40 -16.23 9.81 4.50
CA ASN A 40 -16.45 9.52 5.91
C ASN A 40 -15.86 8.17 6.37
N GLN A 41 -15.46 7.29 5.45
CA GLN A 41 -14.79 6.03 5.77
C GLN A 41 -13.27 6.18 5.88
N ILE A 42 -12.74 7.38 5.64
CA ILE A 42 -11.31 7.66 5.60
C ILE A 42 -10.93 8.48 6.82
N GLU A 43 -9.99 7.98 7.58
CA GLU A 43 -9.42 8.67 8.73
C GLU A 43 -7.91 8.79 8.54
N LEU A 44 -7.33 9.90 8.97
CA LEU A 44 -5.89 10.14 8.95
C LEU A 44 -5.36 10.28 10.37
N TYR A 45 -4.26 9.62 10.65
CA TYR A 45 -3.57 9.68 11.93
C TYR A 45 -2.07 9.94 11.72
N GLU A 46 -1.48 10.83 12.50
CA GLU A 46 -0.04 10.82 12.70
C GLU A 46 0.27 9.75 13.76
N VAL A 47 1.01 8.72 13.38
CA VAL A 47 1.34 7.57 14.25
C VAL A 47 2.73 7.69 14.85
N TYR A 48 3.60 8.40 14.18
CA TYR A 48 4.95 8.79 14.60
C TYR A 48 5.32 10.10 13.88
N PRO A 49 6.24 10.91 14.36
CA PRO A 49 6.62 12.14 13.65
C PRO A 49 6.95 11.89 12.18
N ASN A 50 6.20 12.54 11.28
CA ASN A 50 6.27 12.41 9.83
C ASN A 50 5.86 11.01 9.27
N ILE A 51 5.25 10.13 10.06
CA ILE A 51 4.65 8.87 9.60
C ILE A 51 3.15 8.93 9.84
N PHE A 52 2.38 8.81 8.78
CA PHE A 52 0.93 8.95 8.79
C PHE A 52 0.25 7.64 8.38
N ALA A 53 -0.85 7.32 9.04
CA ALA A 53 -1.71 6.19 8.70
C ALA A 53 -3.04 6.71 8.17
N MET A 54 -3.35 6.37 6.91
CA MET A 54 -4.67 6.50 6.31
C MET A 54 -5.45 5.23 6.60
N VAL A 55 -6.46 5.33 7.46
CA VAL A 55 -7.31 4.21 7.86
C VAL A 55 -8.56 4.21 6.98
N ILE A 56 -8.73 3.17 6.19
CA ILE A 56 -9.88 2.98 5.28
C ILE A 56 -10.47 1.60 5.55
N LYS A 57 -11.75 1.58 6.00
CA LYS A 57 -12.45 0.34 6.38
C LYS A 57 -12.74 -0.60 5.21
N ASP A 58 -13.12 -0.02 4.07
CA ASP A 58 -13.42 -0.78 2.86
C ASP A 58 -12.13 -1.16 2.14
N ASP A 59 -11.86 -2.47 2.06
CA ASP A 59 -10.63 -3.00 1.44
C ASP A 59 -10.50 -2.63 -0.04
N LYS A 60 -11.62 -2.60 -0.77
CA LYS A 60 -11.61 -2.22 -2.18
C LYS A 60 -11.30 -0.74 -2.34
N LEU A 61 -11.87 0.11 -1.49
CA LEU A 61 -11.58 1.55 -1.50
C LEU A 61 -10.12 1.79 -1.14
N ARG A 62 -9.61 1.13 -0.09
CA ARG A 62 -8.20 1.24 0.32
C ARG A 62 -7.25 0.85 -0.81
N ALA A 63 -7.47 -0.33 -1.40
CA ALA A 63 -6.70 -0.81 -2.52
C ALA A 63 -6.71 0.17 -3.70
N ARG A 64 -7.86 0.74 -4.03
CA ARG A 64 -8.01 1.68 -5.15
C ARG A 64 -7.32 3.02 -4.90
N VAL A 65 -7.36 3.53 -3.68
CA VAL A 65 -6.68 4.78 -3.31
C VAL A 65 -5.15 4.63 -3.39
N PHE A 66 -4.62 3.47 -2.99
CA PHE A 66 -3.17 3.25 -2.95
C PHE A 66 -2.58 2.67 -4.25
N LEU A 67 -3.35 1.98 -5.08
CA LEU A 67 -2.89 1.17 -6.20
C LEU A 67 -1.82 1.83 -7.07
N ARG A 68 -2.08 3.04 -7.58
CA ARG A 68 -1.15 3.70 -8.51
C ARG A 68 0.19 4.02 -7.86
N TYR A 69 0.15 4.44 -6.60
CA TYR A 69 1.32 4.85 -5.84
C TYR A 69 2.14 3.64 -5.42
N GLN A 70 1.47 2.58 -4.97
CA GLN A 70 2.09 1.31 -4.62
C GLN A 70 2.78 0.68 -5.85
N GLU A 71 2.08 0.59 -6.96
CA GLU A 71 2.62 -0.02 -8.18
C GLU A 71 3.69 0.86 -8.86
N PHE A 72 3.59 2.18 -8.71
CA PHE A 72 4.66 3.07 -9.12
C PHE A 72 5.92 2.85 -8.29
N TYR A 73 5.78 2.55 -7.00
CA TYR A 73 6.89 2.37 -6.05
C TYR A 73 7.58 1.02 -6.22
N GLU A 74 6.84 -0.07 -6.15
CA GLU A 74 7.41 -1.41 -5.99
C GLU A 74 6.82 -2.49 -6.90
N SER A 75 6.13 -2.11 -7.98
CA SER A 75 5.66 -3.11 -8.94
C SER A 75 6.80 -4.04 -9.38
N ASP A 76 6.51 -5.33 -9.42
CA ASP A 76 7.42 -6.33 -10.00
C ASP A 76 7.55 -6.20 -11.53
N SER A 77 6.64 -5.44 -12.16
CA SER A 77 6.65 -5.17 -13.59
C SER A 77 7.33 -3.85 -13.91
N ASP A 78 8.38 -3.90 -14.73
CA ASP A 78 9.04 -2.71 -15.28
C ASP A 78 8.11 -1.86 -16.17
N THR A 79 6.93 -2.37 -16.53
CA THR A 79 5.92 -1.61 -17.27
C THR A 79 5.28 -0.54 -16.37
N PHE A 80 5.15 -0.79 -15.07
CA PHE A 80 4.45 0.06 -14.12
C PHE A 80 5.39 0.75 -13.14
N ARG A 81 6.44 0.08 -12.66
CA ARG A 81 7.39 0.64 -11.71
C ARG A 81 8.05 1.92 -12.24
N GLY A 82 7.90 3.02 -11.51
CA GLY A 82 8.43 4.34 -11.86
C GLY A 82 7.74 5.03 -13.05
N LYS A 83 6.64 4.47 -13.56
CA LYS A 83 5.91 4.98 -14.72
C LYS A 83 4.45 5.27 -14.38
N GLY A 84 3.91 6.33 -14.99
CA GLY A 84 2.46 6.55 -14.98
C GLY A 84 1.75 5.57 -15.91
N PHE A 85 0.58 5.14 -15.49
CA PHE A 85 -0.22 4.18 -16.26
C PHE A 85 -1.71 4.47 -16.13
N LYS A 86 -2.48 4.04 -17.13
CA LYS A 86 -3.94 4.08 -17.07
C LYS A 86 -4.45 2.99 -16.14
N TRP A 87 -5.53 3.29 -15.44
CA TRP A 87 -6.16 2.35 -14.53
C TRP A 87 -6.54 1.01 -15.20
N GLU A 88 -7.13 1.09 -16.38
CA GLU A 88 -7.56 -0.08 -17.15
C GLU A 88 -6.38 -0.98 -17.55
N ASP A 89 -5.23 -0.39 -17.93
CA ASP A 89 -4.05 -1.15 -18.33
C ASP A 89 -3.54 -2.01 -17.17
N TYR A 90 -3.54 -1.46 -15.94
CA TYR A 90 -3.11 -2.22 -14.76
C TYR A 90 -4.13 -3.32 -14.38
N ILE A 91 -5.44 -3.03 -14.41
CA ILE A 91 -6.46 -4.04 -14.15
C ILE A 91 -6.31 -5.23 -15.07
N ASN A 92 -6.15 -4.99 -16.38
CA ASN A 92 -6.00 -6.05 -17.36
C ASN A 92 -4.73 -6.87 -17.12
N PHE A 93 -3.60 -6.20 -16.89
CA PHE A 93 -2.35 -6.85 -16.52
C PHE A 93 -2.49 -7.71 -15.26
N TYR A 94 -3.11 -7.19 -14.20
CA TYR A 94 -3.24 -7.90 -12.94
C TYR A 94 -4.14 -9.14 -13.04
N LYS A 95 -5.24 -9.05 -13.79
CA LYS A 95 -6.12 -10.18 -14.09
C LYS A 95 -5.40 -11.27 -14.86
N GLU A 96 -4.60 -10.89 -15.85
CA GLU A 96 -3.77 -11.83 -16.61
C GLU A 96 -2.71 -12.51 -15.73
N LYS A 97 -2.00 -11.73 -14.91
CA LYS A 97 -0.99 -12.20 -13.96
C LYS A 97 -1.55 -13.19 -12.95
N THR A 98 -2.70 -12.88 -12.35
CA THR A 98 -3.35 -13.71 -11.32
C THR A 98 -4.19 -14.85 -11.90
N LYS A 99 -4.45 -14.83 -13.22
CA LYS A 99 -5.35 -15.77 -13.91
C LYS A 99 -6.78 -15.76 -13.34
N LYS A 100 -7.20 -14.64 -12.77
CA LYS A 100 -8.56 -14.41 -12.26
C LYS A 100 -9.37 -13.64 -13.30
N ASP A 101 -10.67 -13.92 -13.40
CA ASP A 101 -11.60 -13.22 -14.29
C ASP A 101 -12.12 -11.89 -13.69
N TYR A 102 -11.63 -11.52 -12.51
CA TYR A 102 -11.95 -10.27 -11.81
C TYR A 102 -10.70 -9.65 -11.18
N PHE A 103 -10.77 -8.38 -10.85
CA PHE A 103 -9.68 -7.63 -10.24
C PHE A 103 -9.61 -7.88 -8.73
N SER A 104 -8.67 -8.75 -8.31
CA SER A 104 -8.54 -9.25 -6.93
C SER A 104 -7.51 -8.50 -6.09
N TYR A 105 -6.97 -7.40 -6.55
CA TYR A 105 -5.87 -6.68 -5.91
C TYR A 105 -6.07 -6.42 -4.41
N HIS A 106 -7.30 -6.09 -4.01
CA HIS A 106 -7.66 -5.86 -2.61
C HIS A 106 -7.63 -7.13 -1.73
N GLU A 107 -7.61 -8.32 -2.33
CA GLU A 107 -7.55 -9.61 -1.61
C GLU A 107 -6.09 -10.03 -1.35
N ASP A 108 -5.15 -9.47 -2.11
CA ASP A 108 -3.77 -9.93 -2.14
C ASP A 108 -2.84 -9.06 -1.25
N PHE A 109 -3.34 -7.88 -0.76
CA PHE A 109 -2.58 -6.95 0.07
C PHE A 109 -3.32 -6.61 1.37
N ALA A 110 -2.65 -6.81 2.51
CA ALA A 110 -3.19 -6.50 3.83
C ALA A 110 -2.99 -5.03 4.23
N GLY A 111 -1.95 -4.38 3.73
CA GLY A 111 -1.59 -2.99 3.96
C GLY A 111 -0.92 -2.38 2.74
N TYR A 112 -0.70 -1.08 2.78
CA TYR A 112 -0.04 -0.30 1.74
C TYR A 112 0.92 0.68 2.39
N ASN A 113 2.00 1.00 1.71
CA ASN A 113 2.96 1.97 2.20
C ASN A 113 3.60 2.74 1.03
N VAL A 114 3.72 4.04 1.16
CA VAL A 114 4.26 4.88 0.09
C VAL A 114 5.05 6.06 0.65
N PRO A 115 6.32 6.21 0.28
CA PRO A 115 7.11 7.39 0.63
C PRO A 115 6.66 8.64 -0.15
N CYS A 116 6.77 9.81 0.45
CA CYS A 116 6.34 11.08 -0.16
C CYS A 116 6.99 11.36 -1.53
N ASP A 117 8.27 11.03 -1.68
CA ASP A 117 8.99 11.22 -2.95
C ASP A 117 8.34 10.44 -4.09
N THR A 118 7.82 9.24 -3.79
CA THR A 118 7.07 8.42 -4.75
C THR A 118 5.73 9.03 -5.12
N ILE A 119 4.97 9.52 -4.13
CA ILE A 119 3.67 10.15 -4.38
C ILE A 119 3.84 11.35 -5.30
N GLU A 120 4.80 12.22 -5.02
CA GLU A 120 5.08 13.41 -5.84
C GLU A 120 5.53 13.03 -7.26
N ALA A 121 6.40 12.03 -7.40
CA ALA A 121 6.85 11.56 -8.71
C ALA A 121 5.72 10.91 -9.51
N CYS A 122 4.86 10.14 -8.87
CA CYS A 122 3.69 9.51 -9.48
C CYS A 122 2.67 10.56 -9.94
N LYS A 123 2.34 11.54 -9.07
CA LYS A 123 1.38 12.61 -9.34
C LYS A 123 1.62 13.29 -10.69
N THR A 124 2.87 13.52 -11.05
CA THR A 124 3.25 14.20 -12.30
C THR A 124 3.11 13.34 -13.57
N LYS A 125 2.89 12.03 -13.40
CA LYS A 125 2.89 11.06 -14.51
C LYS A 125 1.54 10.37 -14.71
N ILE A 126 0.54 10.64 -13.90
CA ILE A 126 -0.80 10.05 -14.02
C ILE A 126 -1.46 10.54 -15.31
N PRO A 127 -1.83 9.66 -16.25
CA PRO A 127 -2.39 10.07 -17.54
C PRO A 127 -3.89 10.38 -17.49
N ASP A 128 -4.60 9.82 -16.51
CA ASP A 128 -6.05 9.92 -16.35
C ASP A 128 -6.40 10.00 -14.86
N LEU A 129 -6.60 11.20 -14.35
CA LEU A 129 -6.99 11.43 -12.95
C LEU A 129 -8.40 10.88 -12.69
N ASN A 130 -8.57 10.29 -11.51
CA ASN A 130 -9.85 9.77 -11.06
C ASN A 130 -10.10 10.11 -9.58
N ILE A 131 -11.25 9.72 -9.06
CA ILE A 131 -11.66 10.04 -7.69
C ILE A 131 -10.69 9.51 -6.62
N TYR A 132 -10.04 8.36 -6.85
CA TYR A 132 -9.09 7.78 -5.89
C TYR A 132 -7.79 8.57 -5.83
N ASP A 133 -7.35 9.11 -6.98
CA ASP A 133 -6.21 10.03 -7.05
C ASP A 133 -6.52 11.34 -6.30
N MET A 134 -7.74 11.88 -6.45
CA MET A 134 -8.17 13.09 -5.75
C MET A 134 -8.22 12.88 -4.23
N ILE A 135 -8.72 11.74 -3.77
CA ILE A 135 -8.68 11.37 -2.35
C ILE A 135 -7.23 11.36 -1.83
N MET A 136 -6.32 10.72 -2.56
CA MET A 136 -4.90 10.71 -2.18
C MET A 136 -4.32 12.13 -2.13
N PHE A 137 -4.65 12.99 -3.10
CA PHE A 137 -4.13 14.36 -3.13
C PHE A 137 -4.62 15.20 -1.95
N SER A 138 -5.91 15.13 -1.61
CA SER A 138 -6.45 15.83 -0.43
C SER A 138 -5.75 15.43 0.86
N VAL A 139 -5.48 14.12 1.03
CA VAL A 139 -4.74 13.62 2.19
C VAL A 139 -3.30 14.11 2.18
N VAL A 140 -2.64 14.06 1.04
CA VAL A 140 -1.26 14.54 0.87
C VAL A 140 -1.13 16.02 1.15
N ASP A 141 -2.06 16.84 0.67
CA ASP A 141 -2.05 18.28 0.91
C ASP A 141 -2.28 18.59 2.40
N THR A 142 -3.20 17.86 3.07
CA THR A 142 -3.35 17.93 4.53
C THR A 142 -2.06 17.58 5.28
N ILE A 143 -1.34 16.52 4.86
CA ILE A 143 -0.07 16.14 5.48
C ILE A 143 0.99 17.22 5.27
N LYS A 144 1.09 17.79 4.07
CA LYS A 144 2.05 18.84 3.74
C LYS A 144 1.87 20.12 4.56
N GLU A 145 0.65 20.48 4.91
CA GLU A 145 0.37 21.58 5.82
C GLU A 145 0.97 21.36 7.22
N ILE A 146 1.06 20.09 7.66
CA ILE A 146 1.61 19.73 8.97
C ILE A 146 3.13 19.66 8.93
N VAL A 147 3.70 18.95 7.93
CA VAL A 147 5.13 18.65 7.88
C VAL A 147 5.97 19.73 7.18
N GLY A 148 5.31 20.63 6.43
CA GLY A 148 5.99 21.62 5.61
C GLY A 148 6.86 20.97 4.53
N SER A 149 8.17 21.24 4.57
CA SER A 149 9.15 20.67 3.62
C SER A 149 9.77 19.34 4.06
N ASN A 150 9.37 18.82 5.24
CA ASN A 150 9.92 17.56 5.74
C ASN A 150 9.42 16.38 4.91
N LYS A 151 10.24 15.34 4.84
CA LYS A 151 9.83 14.06 4.28
C LYS A 151 8.79 13.41 5.17
N TYR A 152 7.84 12.73 4.58
CA TYR A 152 6.83 11.95 5.28
C TYR A 152 6.62 10.59 4.62
N TYR A 153 6.02 9.70 5.38
CA TYR A 153 5.65 8.36 4.94
C TYR A 153 4.17 8.12 5.17
N LEU A 154 3.48 7.54 4.20
CA LEU A 154 2.05 7.27 4.27
C LEU A 154 1.79 5.77 4.22
N ILE A 155 1.08 5.26 5.23
CA ILE A 155 0.61 3.88 5.33
C ILE A 155 -0.89 3.81 5.12
N GLY A 156 -1.35 2.76 4.41
CA GLY A 156 -2.77 2.44 4.20
C GLY A 156 -3.16 1.19 4.95
N ILE A 157 -4.04 1.30 5.95
CA ILE A 157 -4.47 0.19 6.80
C ILE A 157 -5.98 0.17 6.98
N ASP A 158 -6.52 -0.94 7.47
CA ASP A 158 -7.90 -1.02 7.95
C ASP A 158 -8.02 -0.90 9.47
N GLN A 159 -9.25 -0.78 9.97
CA GLN A 159 -9.49 -0.69 11.41
C GLN A 159 -9.30 -2.02 12.16
N SER A 160 -9.44 -3.17 11.48
CA SER A 160 -9.30 -4.50 12.11
C SER A 160 -7.85 -4.81 12.44
N ASN A 161 -6.90 -4.07 11.87
CA ASN A 161 -5.48 -4.15 12.22
C ASN A 161 -5.17 -3.78 13.68
N ASN A 162 -6.13 -3.19 14.43
CA ASN A 162 -6.04 -3.10 15.88
C ASN A 162 -5.95 -4.48 16.56
N GLU A 163 -6.42 -5.55 15.88
CA GLU A 163 -6.33 -6.94 16.36
C GLU A 163 -5.00 -7.59 15.95
N ASN A 164 -4.28 -7.01 14.98
CA ASN A 164 -2.95 -7.44 14.56
C ASN A 164 -1.93 -6.30 14.56
N PRO A 165 -1.42 -5.90 15.75
CA PRO A 165 -0.46 -4.81 15.86
C PRO A 165 0.83 -5.04 15.06
N SER A 166 1.15 -6.28 14.72
CA SER A 166 2.39 -6.61 13.99
C SER A 166 2.41 -5.98 12.60
N LEU A 167 1.27 -5.91 11.91
CA LEU A 167 1.20 -5.28 10.59
C LEU A 167 1.47 -3.78 10.66
N ILE A 168 0.82 -3.07 11.61
CA ILE A 168 1.05 -1.63 11.79
C ILE A 168 2.52 -1.37 12.13
N TYR A 169 3.12 -2.18 13.00
CA TYR A 169 4.54 -2.03 13.34
C TYR A 169 5.45 -2.30 12.15
N HIS A 170 5.09 -3.24 11.27
CA HIS A 170 5.83 -3.51 10.04
C HIS A 170 5.86 -2.27 9.14
N GLU A 171 4.70 -1.68 8.89
CA GLU A 171 4.60 -0.46 8.08
C GLU A 171 5.29 0.75 8.74
N ILE A 172 5.25 0.86 10.08
CA ILE A 172 6.00 1.90 10.82
C ILE A 172 7.51 1.69 10.67
N ALA A 173 8.00 0.44 10.62
CA ALA A 173 9.42 0.16 10.42
C ALA A 173 9.90 0.66 9.04
N HIS A 174 9.11 0.50 7.99
CA HIS A 174 9.37 1.12 6.68
C HIS A 174 9.37 2.65 6.76
N GLY A 175 8.38 3.22 7.45
CA GLY A 175 8.30 4.66 7.64
C GLY A 175 9.52 5.24 8.36
N LEU A 176 10.01 4.58 9.41
CA LEU A 176 11.23 4.95 10.13
C LEU A 176 12.47 4.81 9.25
N TRP A 177 12.58 3.73 8.49
CA TRP A 177 13.67 3.52 7.54
C TRP A 177 13.76 4.62 6.49
N PHE A 178 12.62 5.14 6.04
CA PHE A 178 12.57 6.22 5.07
C PHE A 178 12.82 7.59 5.69
N SER A 179 12.21 7.90 6.84
CA SER A 179 12.14 9.26 7.39
C SER A 179 13.17 9.56 8.48
N ASP A 180 13.74 8.53 9.14
CA ASP A 180 14.68 8.69 10.25
C ASP A 180 16.07 8.15 9.91
N PRO A 181 17.06 9.04 9.61
CA PRO A 181 18.41 8.62 9.25
C PRO A 181 19.16 7.87 10.35
N GLU A 182 18.88 8.15 11.64
CA GLU A 182 19.50 7.45 12.76
C GLU A 182 18.97 6.03 12.87
N TYR A 183 17.65 5.85 12.79
CA TYR A 183 17.02 4.53 12.71
C TYR A 183 17.63 3.71 11.56
N LYS A 184 17.65 4.28 10.37
CA LYS A 184 18.21 3.62 9.18
C LYS A 184 19.67 3.21 9.38
N SER A 185 20.51 4.07 9.96
CA SER A 185 21.91 3.76 10.23
C SER A 185 22.05 2.60 11.20
N ARG A 186 21.30 2.61 12.32
CA ARG A 186 21.31 1.54 13.31
C ARG A 186 20.83 0.20 12.75
N MET A 187 19.81 0.22 11.87
CA MET A 187 19.34 -1.01 11.22
C MET A 187 20.35 -1.53 10.19
N LYS A 188 21.02 -0.65 9.45
CA LYS A 188 22.09 -1.06 8.53
C LYS A 188 23.25 -1.75 9.25
N GLU A 189 23.68 -1.25 10.40
CA GLU A 189 24.67 -1.94 11.23
C GLU A 189 24.22 -3.36 11.59
N ARG A 190 22.93 -3.56 11.91
CA ARG A 190 22.41 -4.91 12.19
C ARG A 190 22.41 -5.80 10.95
N LEU A 191 22.05 -5.25 9.76
CA LEU A 191 22.09 -5.98 8.49
C LEU A 191 23.52 -6.38 8.10
N GLU A 192 24.52 -5.57 8.45
CA GLU A 192 25.94 -5.88 8.21
C GLU A 192 26.46 -6.97 9.17
N GLU A 193 25.94 -7.00 10.41
CA GLU A 193 26.29 -8.00 11.42
C GLU A 193 25.59 -9.36 11.25
N MET A 194 24.56 -9.44 10.40
CA MET A 194 23.84 -10.69 10.16
C MET A 194 24.72 -11.76 9.53
N ASP A 195 24.46 -13.01 9.89
CA ASP A 195 25.03 -14.15 9.19
C ASP A 195 24.64 -14.09 7.69
N SER A 196 25.65 -14.23 6.82
CA SER A 196 25.45 -14.11 5.37
C SER A 196 24.49 -15.16 4.83
N SER A 197 24.53 -16.38 5.38
CA SER A 197 23.63 -17.47 4.96
C SER A 197 22.17 -17.17 5.34
N VAL A 198 21.93 -16.58 6.51
CA VAL A 198 20.58 -16.14 6.93
C VAL A 198 20.09 -15.02 6.02
N LYS A 199 20.94 -14.03 5.75
CA LYS A 199 20.61 -12.90 4.86
C LYS A 199 20.25 -13.36 3.45
N GLU A 200 21.02 -14.29 2.87
CA GLU A 200 20.76 -14.86 1.54
C GLU A 200 19.42 -15.59 1.49
N GLN A 201 19.11 -16.41 2.50
CA GLN A 201 17.81 -17.10 2.57
C GLN A 201 16.63 -16.14 2.66
N ILE A 202 16.74 -15.04 3.45
CA ILE A 202 15.71 -14.01 3.52
C ILE A 202 15.51 -13.35 2.15
N ILE A 203 16.61 -12.97 1.48
CA ILE A 203 16.57 -12.35 0.15
C ILE A 203 15.90 -13.28 -0.88
N ASP A 204 16.19 -14.57 -0.84
CA ASP A 204 15.55 -15.53 -1.77
C ASP A 204 14.04 -15.68 -1.50
N ILE A 205 13.61 -15.60 -0.24
CA ILE A 205 12.20 -15.59 0.10
C ILE A 205 11.55 -14.29 -0.40
N LEU A 206 12.18 -13.12 -0.22
CA LEU A 206 11.69 -11.83 -0.70
C LEU A 206 11.55 -11.80 -2.22
N LYS A 207 12.52 -12.33 -2.96
CA LYS A 207 12.40 -12.54 -4.42
C LYS A 207 11.21 -13.42 -4.76
N GLY A 208 10.98 -14.47 -3.98
CA GLY A 208 9.83 -15.38 -4.15
C GLY A 208 8.48 -14.71 -3.86
N TYR A 209 8.47 -13.60 -3.12
CA TYR A 209 7.30 -12.73 -2.93
C TYR A 209 7.14 -11.67 -4.04
N GLY A 210 8.14 -11.50 -4.90
CA GLY A 210 8.10 -10.53 -6.01
C GLY A 210 8.76 -9.18 -5.68
N TYR A 211 9.44 -9.05 -4.54
CA TYR A 211 10.15 -7.82 -4.19
C TYR A 211 11.37 -7.60 -5.09
N GLY A 212 11.62 -6.34 -5.46
CA GLY A 212 12.82 -5.92 -6.17
C GLY A 212 14.04 -5.75 -5.25
N ASP A 213 15.21 -5.74 -5.84
CA ASP A 213 16.50 -5.62 -5.12
C ASP A 213 16.64 -4.29 -4.35
N ASN A 214 15.96 -3.26 -4.81
CA ASN A 214 15.97 -1.93 -4.19
C ASN A 214 15.31 -1.87 -2.80
N VAL A 215 14.50 -2.87 -2.43
CA VAL A 215 13.77 -2.90 -1.14
C VAL A 215 14.23 -4.03 -0.21
N PHE A 216 15.15 -4.89 -0.60
CA PHE A 216 15.56 -6.06 0.22
C PHE A 216 16.08 -5.69 1.61
N GLU A 217 16.88 -4.63 1.75
CA GLU A 217 17.36 -4.20 3.07
C GLU A 217 16.23 -3.67 3.94
N ASP A 218 15.31 -2.90 3.36
CA ASP A 218 14.16 -2.33 4.03
C ASP A 218 13.19 -3.43 4.47
N GLU A 219 12.84 -4.35 3.59
CA GLU A 219 12.00 -5.50 3.92
C GLU A 219 12.64 -6.39 4.99
N THR A 220 13.94 -6.68 4.86
CA THR A 220 14.65 -7.51 5.83
C THR A 220 14.58 -6.89 7.23
N GLN A 221 14.88 -5.58 7.37
CA GLN A 221 14.82 -4.94 8.68
C GLN A 221 13.41 -4.91 9.23
N ALA A 222 12.38 -4.67 8.41
CA ALA A 222 11.00 -4.63 8.83
C ALA A 222 10.54 -6.00 9.36
N TYR A 223 10.77 -7.10 8.63
CA TYR A 223 10.47 -8.46 9.09
C TYR A 223 11.26 -8.84 10.36
N MET A 224 12.55 -8.57 10.41
CA MET A 224 13.38 -8.91 11.58
C MET A 224 12.97 -8.10 12.82
N ALA A 225 12.53 -6.87 12.66
CA ALA A 225 12.15 -6.00 13.77
C ALA A 225 10.74 -6.26 14.31
N THR A 226 9.80 -6.71 13.46
CA THR A 226 8.36 -6.73 13.81
C THR A 226 7.77 -8.14 13.86
N GLY A 227 8.29 -9.06 13.08
CA GLY A 227 7.87 -10.45 13.02
C GLY A 227 8.15 -11.06 11.66
N LEU A 228 8.65 -12.26 11.64
CA LEU A 228 8.95 -13.01 10.42
C LEU A 228 7.67 -13.46 9.73
N SER A 229 7.69 -13.53 8.39
CA SER A 229 6.67 -14.25 7.64
C SER A 229 6.77 -15.76 7.90
N SER A 230 5.69 -16.50 7.66
CA SER A 230 5.67 -17.95 7.87
C SER A 230 6.77 -18.71 7.12
N ARG A 231 7.20 -18.21 5.95
CA ARG A 231 8.33 -18.80 5.22
C ARG A 231 9.68 -18.47 5.89
N MET A 232 9.84 -17.26 6.42
CA MET A 232 11.07 -16.85 7.11
C MET A 232 11.22 -17.50 8.47
N GLU A 233 10.13 -17.89 9.14
CA GLU A 233 10.15 -18.63 10.41
C GLU A 233 10.85 -20.00 10.29
N SER A 234 10.98 -20.55 9.08
CA SER A 234 11.69 -21.80 8.83
C SER A 234 13.21 -21.65 8.68
N ILE A 235 13.74 -20.43 8.73
CA ILE A 235 15.20 -20.18 8.65
C ILE A 235 15.82 -20.41 10.02
N ASP A 236 16.79 -21.31 10.08
CA ASP A 236 17.53 -21.58 11.31
C ASP A 236 18.46 -20.41 11.72
N ASN A 237 18.74 -20.30 13.02
CA ASN A 237 19.71 -19.35 13.62
C ASN A 237 19.34 -17.86 13.48
N THR A 238 18.05 -17.53 13.32
CA THR A 238 17.58 -16.13 13.21
C THR A 238 17.39 -15.45 14.58
N GLU A 239 17.29 -16.19 15.69
CA GLU A 239 16.81 -15.69 16.98
C GLU A 239 17.69 -14.54 17.52
N ASN A 240 19.03 -14.68 17.45
CA ASN A 240 19.94 -13.65 17.94
C ASN A 240 19.84 -12.36 17.14
N ASP A 241 19.68 -12.47 15.82
CA ASP A 241 19.52 -11.30 14.95
C ASP A 241 18.16 -10.63 15.20
N ILE A 242 17.08 -11.40 15.28
CA ILE A 242 15.75 -10.89 15.64
C ILE A 242 15.80 -10.08 16.96
N ILE A 243 16.50 -10.56 17.97
CA ILE A 243 16.64 -9.84 19.26
C ILE A 243 17.30 -8.48 19.05
N LYS A 244 18.35 -8.40 18.22
CA LYS A 244 19.08 -7.17 17.94
C LYS A 244 18.20 -6.16 17.18
N PHE A 245 17.51 -6.60 16.12
CA PHE A 245 16.59 -5.75 15.34
C PHE A 245 15.43 -5.25 16.20
N LYS A 246 14.76 -6.14 16.93
CA LYS A 246 13.68 -5.78 17.86
C LYS A 246 14.12 -4.79 18.93
N LYS A 247 15.37 -4.89 19.41
CA LYS A 247 15.91 -3.94 20.38
C LYS A 247 15.99 -2.52 19.80
N VAL A 248 16.51 -2.38 18.58
CA VAL A 248 16.57 -1.08 17.90
C VAL A 248 15.15 -0.54 17.73
N PHE A 249 14.23 -1.30 17.14
CA PHE A 249 12.88 -0.86 16.86
C PHE A 249 12.11 -0.44 18.13
N LYS A 250 12.27 -1.19 19.23
CA LYS A 250 11.63 -0.89 20.52
C LYS A 250 11.99 0.49 21.08
N ASP A 251 13.18 1.02 20.77
CA ASP A 251 13.57 2.35 21.22
C ASP A 251 12.68 3.44 20.59
N TYR A 252 12.22 3.24 19.36
CA TYR A 252 11.41 4.17 18.58
C TYR A 252 9.92 4.02 18.88
N ILE A 253 9.39 2.81 18.95
CA ILE A 253 7.96 2.59 19.16
C ILE A 253 7.44 3.06 20.53
N LYS A 254 8.30 3.34 21.49
CA LYS A 254 7.92 3.96 22.78
C LYS A 254 7.25 5.33 22.60
N ASN A 255 7.49 5.99 21.48
CA ASN A 255 7.00 7.33 21.16
C ASN A 255 5.82 7.30 20.19
N ILE A 256 5.25 6.13 19.89
CA ILE A 256 4.04 6.05 19.06
C ILE A 256 2.91 6.76 19.78
N ASN A 257 2.32 7.73 19.10
CA ASN A 257 1.16 8.47 19.58
C ASN A 257 0.16 8.63 18.44
N LEU A 258 -1.04 8.09 18.62
CA LEU A 258 -2.10 8.19 17.63
C LEU A 258 -2.78 9.56 17.73
N LYS A 259 -2.39 10.48 16.87
CA LYS A 259 -3.02 11.79 16.76
C LYS A 259 -3.89 11.84 15.51
N LYS A 260 -5.22 11.87 15.70
CA LYS A 260 -6.17 12.04 14.59
C LYS A 260 -6.03 13.41 13.95
N ILE A 261 -5.98 13.44 12.63
CA ILE A 261 -5.83 14.63 11.80
C ILE A 261 -7.14 14.84 11.02
N PRO A 262 -7.80 16.00 11.12
CA PRO A 262 -8.93 16.31 10.25
C PRO A 262 -8.43 16.52 8.81
N ILE A 263 -9.10 15.88 7.85
CA ILE A 263 -8.80 16.06 6.42
C ILE A 263 -9.75 17.13 5.87
N ASP A 264 -9.19 18.11 5.19
CA ASP A 264 -9.98 19.09 4.45
C ASP A 264 -10.34 18.53 3.06
N TRP A 265 -11.62 18.22 2.88
CA TRP A 265 -12.16 17.71 1.62
C TRP A 265 -12.67 18.82 0.69
N SER A 266 -12.56 20.10 1.08
CA SER A 266 -13.21 21.21 0.36
C SER A 266 -12.49 21.62 -0.91
N THR A 267 -11.18 21.38 -1.01
CA THR A 267 -10.35 21.95 -2.07
C THR A 267 -10.38 21.18 -3.39
N ASP A 268 -10.66 19.88 -3.38
CA ASP A 268 -10.46 19.03 -4.56
C ASP A 268 -11.76 18.50 -5.19
N LEU A 269 -12.89 18.57 -4.49
CA LEU A 269 -14.18 18.12 -5.03
C LEU A 269 -14.75 19.05 -6.12
N ASP A 270 -14.30 20.31 -6.18
CA ASP A 270 -14.75 21.29 -7.18
C ASP A 270 -14.13 21.05 -8.57
N TYR A 271 -13.08 20.25 -8.69
CA TYR A 271 -12.46 19.89 -9.97
C TYR A 271 -13.18 18.76 -10.71
N ILE A 272 -14.19 18.14 -10.10
CA ILE A 272 -14.90 16.98 -10.65
C ILE A 272 -16.31 17.37 -11.17
N ASN A 273 -16.69 18.65 -11.09
CA ASN A 273 -17.97 19.17 -11.63
C ASN A 273 -17.88 19.58 -13.10
#